data_8d03b15dfc930af59d180d27ff043c1b
#
_entry.id   8d03b15dfc930af59d180d27ff043c1b
#
_cell.length_a   1.000
_cell.length_b   1.000
_cell.length_c   1.000
_cell.angle_alpha   90.00
_cell.angle_beta   90.00
_cell.angle_gamma   90.00
#
_symmetry.space_group_name_H-M   'P 1'
#
loop_
_entity.id
_entity.type
_entity.pdbx_description
1 polymer ?
#
loop_
_entity_poly.entity_id
_entity_poly.type
_entity_poly.pdbx_seq_one_letter_code
_entity_poly.pdbx_strand_id
1 'polypeptide(L)'
;PENHKSINETLIMANLNVSSKKIINLLGNQDMQEKYFIIPEYQRPYRWDTEKCAVLWSDIVDFRQSSTGKNEEYFLGTIVVCPNEKGNLEVIDGQQRLTSLLLLLRAFYRVLEQTESTPDTAAKITTLKSKIAPCIWDVDVLTAEITDRTAIRLHTQVATETDNEILHEILANGEISEECRSNYAVNYLYFLKQCQEYARTNPMDWYHLCLTILNDCILLPIESDSLNSALTIFSTLNDRGLPLSDADIFKARLYKMAQQKDKFVEQWKELVALAEGASISVDDLFRYYTHVLRAKEKITDKEIGLRRFYTDNRNKQLENENLFNHLIELAGFWQDINNSKTNQDVETSNFVNDEAAKWLQCLNVYPNEFWKYAASVFFIANKGAQSFKDDFAALLKQLTAFLYAKFLVAPTVTAIKDDIYKLCVAIYHGEKNALSYVMPAPIHYEQNTGRITKGLLMINAYLFDEKQKLLPTKTEIEHIFPKKWQETNYNGWSIIDAEQYLEQLGNKIVFEKRLNIQAGNGYFGKKKEQYQKSDIVEVRELAGENANDWLPSDIQKRQQQIVDRLKQFFDNCFEAASIPKKN
;
A
#
# COMPACT_ATOMS: atom_id res chain seq x y z
N PRO A 1 -45.94 24.77 24.51
CA PRO A 1 -45.12 25.63 23.67
C PRO A 1 -43.68 25.21 23.69
N GLU A 2 -43.34 24.32 22.76
CA GLU A 2 -42.00 23.79 22.59
C GLU A 2 -41.23 24.72 21.68
N ASN A 3 -40.11 25.23 22.20
CA ASN A 3 -39.17 26.01 21.45
C ASN A 3 -38.29 25.11 20.56
N HIS A 4 -38.63 25.00 19.30
CA HIS A 4 -37.70 24.57 18.26
C HIS A 4 -36.68 25.69 18.02
N LYS A 5 -35.48 25.58 18.62
CA LYS A 5 -34.31 26.31 18.17
C LYS A 5 -33.84 25.66 16.87
N SER A 6 -34.16 26.29 15.74
CA SER A 6 -33.51 26.02 14.47
C SER A 6 -32.02 26.35 14.59
N ILE A 7 -31.18 25.33 14.50
CA ILE A 7 -29.74 25.50 14.30
C ILE A 7 -29.59 25.97 12.85
N ASN A 8 -29.37 27.26 12.66
CA ASN A 8 -28.87 27.78 11.40
C ASN A 8 -27.45 27.25 11.20
N GLU A 9 -27.32 26.11 10.53
CA GLU A 9 -26.08 25.75 9.84
C GLU A 9 -25.87 26.77 8.72
N THR A 10 -25.09 27.80 8.99
CA THR A 10 -24.57 28.67 7.94
C THR A 10 -23.66 27.80 7.08
N LEU A 11 -24.19 27.28 5.97
CA LEU A 11 -23.40 26.72 4.87
C LEU A 11 -22.46 27.84 4.44
N ILE A 12 -21.22 27.80 4.90
CA ILE A 12 -20.13 28.63 4.34
C ILE A 12 -19.94 28.08 2.94
N MET A 13 -20.58 28.68 1.95
CA MET A 13 -20.27 28.40 0.54
C MET A 13 -18.83 28.85 0.34
N ALA A 14 -17.94 27.87 0.11
CA ALA A 14 -16.58 28.13 -0.31
C ALA A 14 -16.63 28.98 -1.60
N ASN A 15 -15.96 30.12 -1.61
CA ASN A 15 -15.75 30.87 -2.83
C ASN A 15 -14.81 30.07 -3.72
N LEU A 16 -15.36 29.40 -4.73
CA LEU A 16 -14.61 28.62 -5.70
C LEU A 16 -14.40 29.49 -6.94
N ASN A 17 -13.15 29.74 -7.26
CA ASN A 17 -12.79 30.30 -8.56
C ASN A 17 -12.33 29.16 -9.47
N VAL A 18 -13.12 28.87 -10.49
CA VAL A 18 -12.87 27.78 -11.43
C VAL A 18 -12.89 28.34 -12.84
N SER A 19 -11.76 28.25 -13.53
CA SER A 19 -11.67 28.68 -14.94
C SER A 19 -10.63 27.83 -15.67
N SER A 20 -10.92 27.40 -16.89
CA SER A 20 -9.91 26.72 -17.71
C SER A 20 -8.75 27.66 -18.01
N LYS A 21 -7.54 27.18 -17.90
CA LYS A 21 -6.31 27.93 -18.18
C LYS A 21 -5.45 27.14 -19.16
N LYS A 22 -5.01 27.80 -20.23
CA LYS A 22 -3.92 27.30 -21.08
C LYS A 22 -2.62 27.24 -20.29
N ILE A 23 -1.74 26.33 -20.62
CA ILE A 23 -0.48 26.15 -19.89
C ILE A 23 0.32 27.46 -19.82
N ILE A 24 0.40 28.19 -20.94
CA ILE A 24 1.07 29.51 -20.98
C ILE A 24 0.44 30.52 -20.03
N ASN A 25 -0.89 30.52 -19.87
CA ASN A 25 -1.59 31.44 -18.99
C ASN A 25 -1.54 31.02 -17.51
N LEU A 26 -1.40 29.73 -17.27
CA LEU A 26 -1.31 29.21 -15.90
C LEU A 26 0.08 29.38 -15.30
N LEU A 27 1.13 29.07 -16.08
CA LEU A 27 2.52 29.06 -15.63
C LEU A 27 3.26 30.34 -15.99
N GLY A 28 2.99 30.91 -17.17
CA GLY A 28 3.72 32.04 -17.75
C GLY A 28 3.01 33.39 -17.65
N ASN A 29 1.90 33.49 -16.89
CA ASN A 29 1.15 34.76 -16.75
C ASN A 29 1.97 35.79 -15.96
N GLN A 30 1.97 37.02 -16.46
CA GLN A 30 2.65 38.15 -15.82
C GLN A 30 2.07 38.49 -14.44
N ASP A 31 0.76 38.29 -14.22
CA ASP A 31 0.13 38.43 -12.90
C ASP A 31 0.61 37.39 -11.87
N MET A 32 1.29 36.35 -12.34
CA MET A 32 1.89 35.29 -11.52
C MET A 32 3.38 35.49 -11.25
N GLN A 33 4.00 36.59 -11.72
CA GLN A 33 5.46 36.80 -11.55
C GLN A 33 5.88 36.90 -10.09
N GLU A 34 4.97 37.28 -9.20
CA GLU A 34 5.21 37.31 -7.76
C GLU A 34 4.65 36.09 -7.03
N LYS A 35 4.04 35.13 -7.74
CA LYS A 35 3.41 33.94 -7.15
C LYS A 35 4.06 32.67 -7.65
N TYR A 36 4.38 31.81 -6.72
CA TYR A 36 4.97 30.49 -6.99
C TYR A 36 3.95 29.40 -6.67
N PHE A 37 4.08 28.27 -7.36
CA PHE A 37 3.43 27.04 -6.95
C PHE A 37 4.29 26.36 -5.89
N ILE A 38 3.68 26.01 -4.76
CA ILE A 38 4.36 25.36 -3.65
C ILE A 38 3.72 23.98 -3.44
N ILE A 39 4.50 22.93 -3.51
CA ILE A 39 4.10 21.59 -3.06
C ILE A 39 4.44 21.54 -1.57
N PRO A 40 3.46 21.61 -0.66
CA PRO A 40 3.71 21.69 0.77
C PRO A 40 4.20 20.34 1.34
N GLU A 41 4.87 20.39 2.50
CA GLU A 41 5.49 19.25 3.17
C GLU A 41 4.54 18.10 3.52
N TYR A 42 3.26 18.37 3.66
CA TYR A 42 2.26 17.33 3.92
C TYR A 42 1.83 16.56 2.67
N GLN A 43 2.25 16.97 1.47
CA GLN A 43 2.00 16.24 0.24
C GLN A 43 2.93 15.03 0.11
N ARG A 44 2.62 14.15 -0.86
CA ARG A 44 3.50 13.01 -1.20
C ARG A 44 4.62 13.46 -2.13
N PRO A 45 5.80 12.81 -2.10
CA PRO A 45 6.87 13.05 -3.07
C PRO A 45 6.43 12.80 -4.51
N TYR A 46 7.19 13.30 -5.47
CA TYR A 46 6.98 13.00 -6.88
C TYR A 46 7.20 11.51 -7.16
N ARG A 47 6.13 10.83 -7.65
CA ARG A 47 6.10 9.37 -7.84
C ARG A 47 5.68 8.91 -9.24
N TRP A 48 5.45 9.82 -10.18
CA TRP A 48 5.22 9.40 -11.54
C TRP A 48 6.45 8.67 -12.07
N ASP A 49 6.19 7.54 -12.71
CA ASP A 49 7.16 6.74 -13.43
C ASP A 49 7.16 7.12 -14.91
N THR A 50 8.09 6.53 -15.65
CA THR A 50 8.22 6.75 -17.09
C THR A 50 6.97 6.32 -17.87
N GLU A 51 6.21 5.32 -17.38
CA GLU A 51 4.97 4.88 -18.06
C GLU A 51 3.91 5.97 -18.03
N LYS A 52 3.71 6.64 -16.90
CA LYS A 52 2.76 7.77 -16.79
C LYS A 52 3.20 8.98 -17.61
N CYS A 53 4.50 9.25 -17.64
CA CYS A 53 5.06 10.30 -18.50
C CYS A 53 4.91 9.95 -19.99
N ALA A 54 5.01 8.67 -20.36
CA ALA A 54 4.79 8.20 -21.71
C ALA A 54 3.33 8.38 -22.17
N VAL A 55 2.37 8.10 -21.28
CA VAL A 55 0.95 8.38 -21.55
C VAL A 55 0.73 9.87 -21.80
N LEU A 56 1.25 10.74 -20.91
CA LEU A 56 1.13 12.19 -21.09
C LEU A 56 1.73 12.66 -22.43
N TRP A 57 2.90 12.17 -22.79
CA TRP A 57 3.55 12.48 -24.06
C TRP A 57 2.73 12.01 -25.25
N SER A 58 2.31 10.73 -25.26
CA SER A 58 1.53 10.13 -26.32
C SER A 58 0.22 10.88 -26.55
N ASP A 59 -0.51 11.17 -25.48
CA ASP A 59 -1.79 11.87 -25.56
C ASP A 59 -1.65 13.26 -26.18
N ILE A 60 -0.60 14.00 -25.84
CA ILE A 60 -0.33 15.33 -26.43
C ILE A 60 0.05 15.24 -27.90
N VAL A 61 0.89 14.26 -28.27
CA VAL A 61 1.29 14.03 -29.66
C VAL A 61 0.11 13.58 -30.51
N ASP A 62 -0.71 12.65 -30.01
CA ASP A 62 -1.90 12.16 -30.70
C ASP A 62 -2.92 13.27 -30.90
N PHE A 63 -3.13 14.12 -29.88
CA PHE A 63 -3.96 15.30 -30.00
C PHE A 63 -3.42 16.24 -31.06
N ARG A 64 -2.11 16.54 -31.09
CA ARG A 64 -1.50 17.39 -32.10
C ARG A 64 -1.70 16.83 -33.53
N GLN A 65 -1.55 15.52 -33.68
CA GLN A 65 -1.68 14.85 -35.01
C GLN A 65 -3.14 14.74 -35.49
N SER A 66 -4.08 14.61 -34.55
CA SER A 66 -5.52 14.48 -34.88
C SER A 66 -6.23 15.82 -34.96
N SER A 67 -5.68 16.91 -34.44
CA SER A 67 -6.30 18.24 -34.43
C SER A 67 -6.43 18.80 -35.83
N THR A 68 -7.64 19.21 -36.18
CA THR A 68 -7.97 19.85 -37.45
C THR A 68 -7.63 21.34 -37.51
N GLY A 69 -7.09 21.91 -36.43
CA GLY A 69 -6.43 23.21 -36.42
C GLY A 69 -7.31 24.43 -36.09
N LYS A 70 -8.55 24.27 -35.62
CA LYS A 70 -9.37 25.42 -35.19
C LYS A 70 -9.98 25.20 -33.81
N ASN A 71 -9.42 25.89 -32.80
CA ASN A 71 -9.98 26.04 -31.44
C ASN A 71 -10.28 24.72 -30.68
N GLU A 72 -9.54 23.67 -30.97
CA GLU A 72 -9.60 22.43 -30.21
C GLU A 72 -8.69 22.58 -29.00
N GLU A 73 -9.17 22.14 -27.83
CA GLU A 73 -8.41 22.19 -26.58
C GLU A 73 -8.30 20.76 -26.01
N TYR A 74 -7.10 20.42 -25.51
CA TYR A 74 -6.86 19.14 -24.87
C TYR A 74 -6.86 19.32 -23.35
N PHE A 75 -7.80 18.67 -22.69
CA PHE A 75 -7.96 18.76 -21.24
C PHE A 75 -7.00 17.82 -20.51
N LEU A 76 -5.98 18.39 -19.86
CA LEU A 76 -5.00 17.65 -19.08
C LEU A 76 -5.49 17.27 -17.67
N GLY A 77 -6.59 17.85 -17.18
CA GLY A 77 -7.19 17.58 -15.88
C GLY A 77 -7.27 18.79 -14.97
N THR A 78 -7.64 18.52 -13.73
CA THR A 78 -7.77 19.56 -12.68
C THR A 78 -6.50 19.71 -11.87
N ILE A 79 -6.28 20.90 -11.31
CA ILE A 79 -5.39 21.14 -10.18
C ILE A 79 -6.18 21.87 -9.09
N VAL A 80 -5.95 21.51 -7.83
CA VAL A 80 -6.57 22.19 -6.69
C VAL A 80 -5.48 22.98 -5.97
N VAL A 81 -5.70 24.27 -5.80
CA VAL A 81 -4.74 25.18 -5.17
C VAL A 81 -5.39 26.01 -4.07
N CYS A 82 -4.59 26.41 -3.09
CA CYS A 82 -5.02 27.27 -2.00
C CYS A 82 -3.95 28.35 -1.79
N PRO A 83 -4.30 29.65 -1.75
CA PRO A 83 -3.33 30.70 -1.42
C PRO A 83 -2.82 30.53 0.01
N ASN A 84 -1.50 30.67 0.21
CA ASN A 84 -0.92 30.76 1.54
C ASN A 84 -0.82 32.24 2.01
N GLU A 85 -0.33 32.43 3.23
CA GLU A 85 -0.19 33.75 3.84
C GLU A 85 0.69 34.73 3.05
N LYS A 86 1.61 34.23 2.21
CA LYS A 86 2.48 35.01 1.33
C LYS A 86 1.88 35.25 -0.06
N GLY A 87 0.67 34.76 -0.31
CA GLY A 87 0.02 34.82 -1.62
C GLY A 87 0.45 33.78 -2.64
N ASN A 88 1.37 32.90 -2.30
CA ASN A 88 1.78 31.77 -3.15
C ASN A 88 0.68 30.70 -3.19
N LEU A 89 0.62 29.90 -4.26
CA LEU A 89 -0.38 28.87 -4.45
C LEU A 89 0.12 27.49 -3.97
N GLU A 90 -0.38 27.04 -2.83
CA GLU A 90 -0.14 25.68 -2.37
C GLU A 90 -0.93 24.69 -3.22
N VAL A 91 -0.24 23.71 -3.81
CA VAL A 91 -0.84 22.69 -4.66
C VAL A 91 -1.36 21.56 -3.78
N ILE A 92 -2.67 21.45 -3.69
CA ILE A 92 -3.38 20.44 -2.90
C ILE A 92 -3.60 19.15 -3.73
N ASP A 93 -3.84 19.33 -5.04
CA ASP A 93 -3.94 18.23 -6.01
C ASP A 93 -3.35 18.63 -7.35
N GLY A 94 -2.94 17.64 -8.15
CA GLY A 94 -2.35 17.83 -9.46
C GLY A 94 -0.84 18.06 -9.46
N GLN A 95 -0.16 17.95 -8.31
CA GLN A 95 1.28 18.16 -8.17
C GLN A 95 2.11 17.30 -9.12
N GLN A 96 1.77 16.02 -9.28
CA GLN A 96 2.50 15.09 -10.16
C GLN A 96 2.44 15.56 -11.61
N ARG A 97 1.26 15.98 -12.06
CA ARG A 97 1.03 16.49 -13.43
C ARG A 97 1.76 17.81 -13.65
N LEU A 98 1.65 18.74 -12.69
CA LEU A 98 2.30 20.04 -12.77
C LEU A 98 3.83 19.90 -12.85
N THR A 99 4.41 19.05 -12.02
CA THR A 99 5.84 18.72 -12.04
C THR A 99 6.25 18.13 -13.39
N SER A 100 5.51 17.14 -13.91
CA SER A 100 5.82 16.51 -15.19
C SER A 100 5.72 17.47 -16.36
N LEU A 101 4.76 18.41 -16.35
CA LEU A 101 4.66 19.46 -17.37
C LEU A 101 5.86 20.40 -17.34
N LEU A 102 6.35 20.77 -16.16
CA LEU A 102 7.57 21.60 -16.05
C LEU A 102 8.81 20.87 -16.55
N LEU A 103 8.95 19.58 -16.23
CA LEU A 103 10.05 18.76 -16.77
C LEU A 103 9.98 18.66 -18.30
N LEU A 104 8.77 18.50 -18.85
CA LEU A 104 8.55 18.48 -20.30
C LEU A 104 8.90 19.83 -20.96
N LEU A 105 8.42 20.96 -20.40
CA LEU A 105 8.75 22.29 -20.90
C LEU A 105 10.25 22.57 -20.82
N ARG A 106 10.92 22.13 -19.75
CA ARG A 106 12.38 22.26 -19.63
C ARG A 106 13.12 21.42 -20.67
N ALA A 107 12.63 20.22 -20.97
CA ALA A 107 13.19 19.37 -22.02
C ALA A 107 13.05 20.03 -23.40
N PHE A 108 11.88 20.58 -23.72
CA PHE A 108 11.70 21.39 -24.95
C PHE A 108 12.67 22.56 -25.01
N TYR A 109 12.79 23.32 -23.91
CA TYR A 109 13.70 24.45 -23.86
C TYR A 109 15.14 24.02 -24.09
N ARG A 110 15.57 22.86 -23.53
CA ARG A 110 16.91 22.30 -23.71
C ARG A 110 17.19 21.95 -25.19
N VAL A 111 16.23 21.34 -25.86
CA VAL A 111 16.35 21.05 -27.30
C VAL A 111 16.49 22.34 -28.11
N LEU A 112 15.71 23.40 -27.76
CA LEU A 112 15.86 24.72 -28.39
C LEU A 112 17.23 25.38 -28.11
N GLU A 113 17.85 25.13 -26.94
CA GLU A 113 19.21 25.60 -26.64
C GLU A 113 20.28 24.90 -27.50
N GLN A 114 20.05 23.61 -27.80
CA GLN A 114 20.99 22.77 -28.55
C GLN A 114 20.81 22.83 -30.07
N THR A 115 19.67 23.38 -30.53
CA THR A 115 19.37 23.45 -31.97
C THR A 115 20.24 24.53 -32.63
N GLU A 116 20.98 24.16 -33.67
CA GLU A 116 21.71 25.11 -34.49
C GLU A 116 20.73 26.08 -35.16
N SER A 117 20.99 27.36 -34.98
CA SER A 117 20.14 28.43 -35.49
C SER A 117 20.55 28.75 -36.94
N THR A 118 19.60 28.55 -37.86
CA THR A 118 19.72 29.09 -39.24
C THR A 118 18.94 30.40 -39.35
N PRO A 119 19.17 31.25 -40.39
CA PRO A 119 18.40 32.49 -40.56
C PRO A 119 16.86 32.27 -40.53
N ASP A 120 16.39 31.13 -41.05
CA ASP A 120 14.96 30.81 -41.13
C ASP A 120 14.38 30.28 -39.82
N THR A 121 15.19 29.71 -38.94
CA THR A 121 14.77 29.10 -37.69
C THR A 121 15.04 29.97 -36.46
N ALA A 122 15.96 30.91 -36.55
CA ALA A 122 16.37 31.77 -35.42
C ALA A 122 15.20 32.51 -34.78
N ALA A 123 14.36 33.13 -35.57
CA ALA A 123 13.19 33.84 -35.07
C ALA A 123 12.17 32.91 -34.37
N LYS A 124 11.98 31.69 -34.90
CA LYS A 124 11.09 30.67 -34.29
C LYS A 124 11.65 30.20 -32.93
N ILE A 125 12.94 29.88 -32.88
CA ILE A 125 13.63 29.45 -31.66
C ILE A 125 13.54 30.53 -30.59
N THR A 126 13.85 31.78 -30.93
CA THR A 126 13.76 32.91 -30.00
C THR A 126 12.32 33.10 -29.47
N THR A 127 11.34 33.06 -30.37
CA THR A 127 9.92 33.19 -30.00
C THR A 127 9.47 32.06 -29.08
N LEU A 128 9.86 30.81 -29.31
CA LEU A 128 9.48 29.71 -28.45
C LEU A 128 10.17 29.77 -27.09
N LYS A 129 11.45 30.13 -27.08
CA LYS A 129 12.19 30.35 -25.82
C LYS A 129 11.52 31.45 -24.98
N SER A 130 11.12 32.58 -25.57
CA SER A 130 10.44 33.66 -24.85
C SER A 130 9.05 33.26 -24.33
N LYS A 131 8.39 32.28 -24.92
CA LYS A 131 7.10 31.73 -24.46
C LYS A 131 7.25 30.67 -23.36
N ILE A 132 8.29 29.84 -23.43
CA ILE A 132 8.53 28.77 -22.44
C ILE A 132 9.18 29.36 -21.17
N ALA A 133 10.13 30.28 -21.30
CA ALA A 133 10.91 30.80 -20.18
C ALA A 133 10.04 31.30 -19.01
N PRO A 134 8.96 32.11 -19.20
CA PRO A 134 8.10 32.57 -18.12
C PRO A 134 7.39 31.42 -17.40
N CYS A 135 7.21 30.27 -18.04
CA CYS A 135 6.58 29.11 -17.42
C CYS A 135 7.49 28.40 -16.41
N ILE A 136 8.80 28.61 -16.50
CA ILE A 136 9.79 27.91 -15.68
C ILE A 136 10.49 28.86 -14.71
N TRP A 137 10.87 30.06 -15.16
CA TRP A 137 11.68 31.03 -14.41
C TRP A 137 11.05 32.42 -14.34
N ASP A 138 11.65 33.24 -13.52
CA ASP A 138 11.38 34.67 -13.55
C ASP A 138 12.06 35.30 -14.78
N VAL A 139 11.32 36.16 -15.44
CA VAL A 139 11.76 36.84 -16.67
C VAL A 139 11.51 38.34 -16.57
N ASP A 140 12.29 39.11 -17.29
CA ASP A 140 12.00 40.53 -17.49
C ASP A 140 10.69 40.69 -18.29
N VAL A 141 9.77 41.53 -17.80
CA VAL A 141 8.42 41.67 -18.35
C VAL A 141 8.41 42.26 -19.77
N LEU A 142 9.42 43.06 -20.14
CA LEU A 142 9.46 43.73 -21.42
C LEU A 142 10.21 42.92 -22.47
N THR A 143 11.30 42.28 -22.04
CA THR A 143 12.19 41.54 -22.98
C THR A 143 11.92 40.04 -23.02
N ALA A 144 11.21 39.51 -22.01
CA ALA A 144 11.04 38.07 -21.75
C ALA A 144 12.39 37.32 -21.57
N GLU A 145 13.47 38.04 -21.27
CA GLU A 145 14.76 37.46 -20.95
C GLU A 145 14.76 36.91 -19.52
N ILE A 146 15.41 35.78 -19.32
CA ILE A 146 15.51 35.13 -18.02
C ILE A 146 16.38 36.00 -17.10
N THR A 147 15.82 36.48 -16.01
CA THR A 147 16.54 37.29 -15.02
C THR A 147 17.35 36.43 -14.06
N ASP A 148 16.78 35.30 -13.65
CA ASP A 148 17.42 34.36 -12.75
C ASP A 148 16.93 32.92 -13.03
N ARG A 149 17.83 32.03 -13.42
CA ARG A 149 17.53 30.61 -13.65
C ARG A 149 17.30 29.81 -12.36
N THR A 150 17.65 30.38 -11.21
CA THR A 150 17.40 29.74 -9.91
C THR A 150 16.03 30.10 -9.33
N ALA A 151 15.41 31.16 -9.83
CA ALA A 151 14.05 31.56 -9.46
C ALA A 151 13.01 30.76 -10.27
N ILE A 152 12.73 29.54 -9.84
CA ILE A 152 11.82 28.58 -10.49
C ILE A 152 10.39 28.74 -10.02
N ARG A 153 9.42 28.46 -10.92
CA ARG A 153 7.98 28.62 -10.66
C ARG A 153 7.38 27.57 -9.72
N LEU A 154 8.04 26.44 -9.52
CA LEU A 154 7.58 25.35 -8.66
C LEU A 154 8.59 25.07 -7.56
N HIS A 155 8.19 25.24 -6.32
CA HIS A 155 8.97 24.85 -5.15
C HIS A 155 8.35 23.62 -4.49
N THR A 156 9.15 22.64 -4.13
CA THR A 156 8.69 21.48 -3.37
C THR A 156 9.30 21.49 -1.97
N GLN A 157 8.44 21.33 -0.96
CA GLN A 157 8.84 21.22 0.44
C GLN A 157 8.81 19.76 0.93
N VAL A 158 8.23 18.85 0.14
CA VAL A 158 8.07 17.43 0.50
C VAL A 158 9.22 16.56 0.05
N ALA A 159 9.97 16.99 -0.96
CA ALA A 159 11.10 16.23 -1.47
C ALA A 159 12.25 16.19 -0.45
N THR A 160 13.07 15.13 -0.51
CA THR A 160 14.33 15.10 0.23
C THR A 160 15.22 16.25 -0.24
N GLU A 161 16.21 16.64 0.56
CA GLU A 161 17.17 17.67 0.17
C GLU A 161 17.82 17.33 -1.18
N THR A 162 18.26 16.09 -1.34
CA THR A 162 18.85 15.58 -2.60
C THR A 162 17.87 15.64 -3.79
N ASP A 163 16.60 15.26 -3.60
CA ASP A 163 15.60 15.33 -4.68
C ASP A 163 15.25 16.76 -5.05
N ASN A 164 15.26 17.70 -4.10
CA ASN A 164 15.11 19.13 -4.35
C ASN A 164 16.26 19.69 -5.15
N GLU A 165 17.50 19.34 -4.81
CA GLU A 165 18.70 19.71 -5.55
C GLU A 165 18.63 19.21 -6.99
N ILE A 166 18.25 17.94 -7.19
CA ILE A 166 18.08 17.35 -8.53
C ILE A 166 17.03 18.10 -9.34
N LEU A 167 15.84 18.34 -8.78
CA LEU A 167 14.80 19.10 -9.48
C LEU A 167 15.26 20.50 -9.84
N HIS A 168 15.93 21.17 -8.90
CA HIS A 168 16.46 22.51 -9.09
C HIS A 168 17.55 22.55 -10.18
N GLU A 169 18.48 21.60 -10.17
CA GLU A 169 19.53 21.46 -11.19
C GLU A 169 18.94 21.23 -12.59
N ILE A 170 17.97 20.32 -12.70
CA ILE A 170 17.25 20.07 -13.96
C ILE A 170 16.59 21.34 -14.47
N LEU A 171 15.81 22.02 -13.63
CA LEU A 171 15.05 23.19 -14.06
C LEU A 171 15.98 24.39 -14.38
N ALA A 172 17.04 24.62 -13.60
CA ALA A 172 18.00 25.69 -13.85
C ALA A 172 18.87 25.41 -15.07
N ASN A 173 19.54 24.27 -15.10
CA ASN A 173 20.61 23.99 -16.07
C ASN A 173 20.14 23.12 -17.25
N GLY A 174 19.13 22.26 -17.05
CA GLY A 174 18.68 21.29 -18.04
C GLY A 174 19.69 20.16 -18.28
N GLU A 175 20.52 19.88 -17.30
CA GLU A 175 21.53 18.82 -17.33
C GLU A 175 21.39 17.97 -16.08
N ILE A 176 21.51 16.66 -16.25
CA ILE A 176 21.50 15.69 -15.18
C ILE A 176 22.19 14.41 -15.64
N SER A 177 22.86 13.72 -14.74
CA SER A 177 23.51 12.44 -15.04
C SER A 177 22.50 11.36 -15.40
N GLU A 178 22.78 10.58 -16.45
CA GLU A 178 21.98 9.40 -16.84
C GLU A 178 21.99 8.29 -15.78
N GLU A 179 22.94 8.33 -14.86
CA GLU A 179 23.01 7.39 -13.74
C GLU A 179 22.09 7.77 -12.58
N CYS A 180 21.57 9.00 -12.57
CA CYS A 180 20.68 9.46 -11.52
C CYS A 180 19.35 8.71 -11.54
N ARG A 181 18.96 8.10 -10.41
CA ARG A 181 17.78 7.25 -10.26
C ARG A 181 16.56 7.96 -9.68
N SER A 182 16.67 9.26 -9.38
CA SER A 182 15.52 10.05 -8.96
C SER A 182 14.44 10.08 -10.05
N ASN A 183 13.18 9.98 -9.67
CA ASN A 183 12.06 10.07 -10.62
C ASN A 183 12.07 11.39 -11.41
N TYR A 184 12.56 12.48 -10.82
CA TYR A 184 12.74 13.75 -11.54
C TYR A 184 13.71 13.61 -12.70
N ALA A 185 14.89 13.01 -12.45
CA ALA A 185 15.91 12.81 -13.46
C ALA A 185 15.47 11.83 -14.55
N VAL A 186 14.95 10.67 -14.16
CA VAL A 186 14.49 9.62 -15.08
C VAL A 186 13.42 10.16 -16.03
N ASN A 187 12.43 10.88 -15.49
CA ASN A 187 11.33 11.41 -16.30
C ASN A 187 11.77 12.61 -17.16
N TYR A 188 12.67 13.46 -16.65
CA TYR A 188 13.25 14.53 -17.46
C TYR A 188 14.04 13.98 -18.65
N LEU A 189 14.92 13.01 -18.43
CA LEU A 189 15.69 12.36 -19.50
C LEU A 189 14.79 11.65 -20.51
N TYR A 190 13.71 11.03 -20.03
CA TYR A 190 12.68 10.49 -20.92
C TYR A 190 12.10 11.58 -21.82
N PHE A 191 11.61 12.69 -21.28
CA PHE A 191 11.06 13.78 -22.09
C PHE A 191 12.08 14.41 -23.01
N LEU A 192 13.33 14.58 -22.55
CA LEU A 192 14.40 15.10 -23.38
C LEU A 192 14.64 14.22 -24.61
N LYS A 193 14.71 12.91 -24.41
CA LYS A 193 14.84 11.94 -25.50
C LYS A 193 13.64 12.00 -26.46
N GLN A 194 12.43 12.07 -25.94
CA GLN A 194 11.23 12.17 -26.77
C GLN A 194 11.21 13.48 -27.60
N CYS A 195 11.56 14.60 -27.00
CA CYS A 195 11.65 15.89 -27.69
C CYS A 195 12.72 15.87 -28.80
N GLN A 196 13.91 15.32 -28.53
CA GLN A 196 14.99 15.19 -29.51
C GLN A 196 14.58 14.29 -30.69
N GLU A 197 13.97 13.13 -30.38
CA GLU A 197 13.51 12.19 -31.41
C GLU A 197 12.40 12.80 -32.25
N TYR A 198 11.42 13.49 -31.63
CA TYR A 198 10.34 14.15 -32.36
C TYR A 198 10.86 15.30 -33.22
N ALA A 199 11.80 16.10 -32.73
CA ALA A 199 12.45 17.16 -33.49
C ALA A 199 13.21 16.62 -34.72
N ARG A 200 13.87 15.45 -34.55
CA ARG A 200 14.61 14.78 -35.63
C ARG A 200 13.68 14.20 -36.69
N THR A 201 12.57 13.56 -36.30
CA THR A 201 11.64 12.88 -37.21
C THR A 201 10.60 13.81 -37.80
N ASN A 202 10.27 14.91 -37.12
CA ASN A 202 9.25 15.88 -37.51
C ASN A 202 9.76 17.33 -37.44
N PRO A 203 10.83 17.71 -38.17
CA PRO A 203 11.53 18.98 -38.01
C PRO A 203 10.68 20.22 -38.25
N MET A 204 9.61 20.11 -39.06
CA MET A 204 8.69 21.21 -39.32
C MET A 204 7.56 21.30 -38.28
N ASP A 205 7.16 20.17 -37.70
CA ASP A 205 5.99 20.09 -36.79
C ASP A 205 6.37 20.25 -35.30
N TRP A 206 7.61 19.95 -34.88
CA TRP A 206 7.97 20.00 -33.47
C TRP A 206 7.83 21.41 -32.85
N TYR A 207 8.05 22.48 -33.63
CA TYR A 207 7.76 23.85 -33.17
C TYR A 207 6.25 24.04 -32.88
N HIS A 208 5.40 23.42 -33.69
CA HIS A 208 3.95 23.46 -33.51
C HIS A 208 3.52 22.59 -32.33
N LEU A 209 4.14 21.44 -32.10
CA LEU A 209 3.90 20.62 -30.91
C LEU A 209 4.16 21.43 -29.62
N CYS A 210 5.24 22.22 -29.59
CA CYS A 210 5.53 23.12 -28.47
C CYS A 210 4.40 24.16 -28.28
N LEU A 211 3.91 24.75 -29.37
CA LEU A 211 2.79 25.69 -29.30
C LEU A 211 1.48 25.02 -28.88
N THR A 212 1.23 23.80 -29.31
CA THR A 212 0.08 23.00 -28.86
C THR A 212 0.12 22.79 -27.36
N ILE A 213 1.27 22.41 -26.78
CA ILE A 213 1.42 22.28 -25.32
C ILE A 213 1.09 23.60 -24.61
N LEU A 214 1.58 24.72 -25.10
CA LEU A 214 1.44 26.01 -24.45
C LEU A 214 0.03 26.60 -24.59
N ASN A 215 -0.60 26.46 -25.78
CA ASN A 215 -1.80 27.22 -26.14
C ASN A 215 -3.07 26.38 -26.28
N ASP A 216 -2.94 25.05 -26.52
CA ASP A 216 -4.09 24.19 -26.78
C ASP A 216 -4.30 23.16 -25.67
N CYS A 217 -3.26 22.84 -24.88
CA CYS A 217 -3.42 22.08 -23.65
C CYS A 217 -3.91 22.97 -22.50
N ILE A 218 -4.98 22.51 -21.83
CA ILE A 218 -5.63 23.24 -20.75
C ILE A 218 -5.63 22.45 -19.46
N LEU A 219 -5.49 23.18 -18.36
CA LEU A 219 -5.74 22.72 -17.00
C LEU A 219 -6.94 23.48 -16.41
N LEU A 220 -7.62 22.87 -15.47
CA LEU A 220 -8.69 23.50 -14.72
C LEU A 220 -8.21 23.75 -13.27
N PRO A 221 -7.58 24.89 -12.98
CA PRO A 221 -7.29 25.29 -11.60
C PRO A 221 -8.58 25.58 -10.84
N ILE A 222 -8.69 24.95 -9.68
CA ILE A 222 -9.74 25.17 -8.69
C ILE A 222 -9.07 25.84 -7.51
N GLU A 223 -9.23 27.15 -7.40
CA GLU A 223 -8.69 27.93 -6.31
C GLU A 223 -9.71 27.98 -5.18
N SER A 224 -9.31 27.53 -3.99
CA SER A 224 -10.09 27.51 -2.77
C SER A 224 -9.53 28.49 -1.77
N ASP A 225 -10.40 29.17 -1.05
CA ASP A 225 -10.05 30.15 0.00
C ASP A 225 -9.47 29.52 1.27
N SER A 226 -9.61 28.21 1.45
CA SER A 226 -9.08 27.51 2.62
C SER A 226 -8.63 26.09 2.32
N LEU A 227 -7.63 25.63 3.08
CA LEU A 227 -7.13 24.24 2.99
C LEU A 227 -8.24 23.21 3.24
N ASN A 228 -9.16 23.47 4.18
CA ASN A 228 -10.26 22.53 4.46
C ASN A 228 -11.21 22.41 3.27
N SER A 229 -11.57 23.54 2.65
CA SER A 229 -12.39 23.54 1.43
C SER A 229 -11.66 22.85 0.28
N ALA A 230 -10.37 23.15 0.09
CA ALA A 230 -9.54 22.53 -0.94
C ALA A 230 -9.46 20.99 -0.77
N LEU A 231 -9.26 20.49 0.44
CA LEU A 231 -9.25 19.05 0.74
C LEU A 231 -10.62 18.39 0.52
N THR A 232 -11.72 19.12 0.80
CA THR A 232 -13.08 18.64 0.54
C THR A 232 -13.36 18.54 -0.95
N ILE A 233 -13.00 19.56 -1.73
CA ILE A 233 -13.12 19.60 -3.18
C ILE A 233 -12.32 18.45 -3.79
N PHE A 234 -11.06 18.33 -3.38
CA PHE A 234 -10.18 17.26 -3.83
C PHE A 234 -10.79 15.87 -3.57
N SER A 235 -11.32 15.63 -2.36
CA SER A 235 -11.94 14.35 -2.03
C SER A 235 -13.17 14.02 -2.88
N THR A 236 -13.89 15.04 -3.33
CA THR A 236 -15.10 14.89 -4.16
C THR A 236 -14.76 14.66 -5.64
N LEU A 237 -13.70 15.28 -6.15
CA LEU A 237 -13.29 15.18 -7.55
C LEU A 237 -12.53 13.90 -7.86
N ASN A 238 -11.88 13.30 -6.87
CA ASN A 238 -10.97 12.16 -7.05
C ASN A 238 -11.63 10.77 -7.09
N ASP A 239 -12.94 10.70 -7.23
CA ASP A 239 -13.64 9.39 -7.42
C ASP A 239 -13.17 8.61 -8.66
N ARG A 240 -12.30 9.19 -9.52
CA ARG A 240 -11.84 8.61 -10.79
C ARG A 240 -10.31 8.58 -11.02
N GLY A 241 -9.48 9.00 -10.03
CA GLY A 241 -8.01 9.04 -10.14
C GLY A 241 -7.30 8.11 -9.14
N LEU A 242 -5.98 8.28 -8.96
CA LEU A 242 -5.25 7.72 -7.80
C LEU A 242 -5.66 8.55 -6.58
N PRO A 243 -6.57 8.06 -5.73
CA PRO A 243 -7.05 8.84 -4.60
C PRO A 243 -5.89 9.13 -3.63
N LEU A 244 -5.91 10.31 -2.99
CA LEU A 244 -5.12 10.51 -1.79
C LEU A 244 -5.49 9.41 -0.79
N SER A 245 -4.48 8.83 -0.16
CA SER A 245 -4.70 7.94 0.96
C SER A 245 -5.38 8.72 2.10
N ASP A 246 -6.09 8.05 2.95
CA ASP A 246 -6.67 8.68 4.14
C ASP A 246 -5.57 9.27 5.02
N ALA A 247 -4.39 8.61 5.08
CA ALA A 247 -3.20 9.09 5.77
C ALA A 247 -2.67 10.42 5.22
N ASP A 248 -2.72 10.68 3.92
CA ASP A 248 -2.31 11.96 3.34
C ASP A 248 -3.22 13.12 3.82
N ILE A 249 -4.53 12.85 3.93
CA ILE A 249 -5.49 13.81 4.46
C ILE A 249 -5.25 14.05 5.96
N PHE A 250 -4.98 12.98 6.72
CA PHE A 250 -4.68 13.09 8.15
C PHE A 250 -3.37 13.84 8.38
N LYS A 251 -2.34 13.56 7.57
CA LYS A 251 -1.06 14.28 7.61
C LYS A 251 -1.26 15.80 7.46
N ALA A 252 -2.04 16.21 6.44
CA ALA A 252 -2.30 17.62 6.19
C ALA A 252 -2.99 18.31 7.39
N ARG A 253 -3.95 17.62 8.01
CA ARG A 253 -4.68 18.14 9.17
C ARG A 253 -3.81 18.18 10.42
N LEU A 254 -3.07 17.11 10.70
CA LEU A 254 -2.13 17.02 11.83
C LEU A 254 -1.02 18.06 11.71
N TYR A 255 -0.47 18.26 10.51
CA TYR A 255 0.52 19.30 10.25
C TYR A 255 -0.01 20.71 10.58
N LYS A 256 -1.26 20.99 10.18
CA LYS A 256 -1.90 22.28 10.50
C LYS A 256 -2.06 22.49 12.01
N MET A 257 -2.33 21.42 12.76
CA MET A 257 -2.54 21.44 14.22
C MET A 257 -1.21 21.46 14.99
N ALA A 258 -0.12 21.00 14.39
CA ALA A 258 1.18 20.89 15.03
C ALA A 258 1.76 22.27 15.41
N GLN A 259 2.17 22.40 16.67
CA GLN A 259 2.84 23.61 17.18
C GLN A 259 4.29 23.72 16.67
N GLN A 260 4.97 22.58 16.50
CA GLN A 260 6.34 22.46 15.99
C GLN A 260 6.31 21.66 14.68
N LYS A 261 6.21 22.38 13.58
CA LYS A 261 6.02 21.79 12.24
C LYS A 261 7.20 20.90 11.83
N ASP A 262 8.44 21.36 12.03
CA ASP A 262 9.66 20.62 11.68
C ASP A 262 9.72 19.29 12.42
N LYS A 263 9.45 19.28 13.72
CA LYS A 263 9.40 18.05 14.51
C LYS A 263 8.32 17.08 14.02
N PHE A 264 7.16 17.59 13.64
CA PHE A 264 6.09 16.77 13.07
C PHE A 264 6.54 16.10 11.77
N VAL A 265 7.23 16.83 10.88
CA VAL A 265 7.73 16.31 9.62
C VAL A 265 8.74 15.19 9.84
N GLU A 266 9.68 15.36 10.77
CA GLU A 266 10.64 14.30 11.13
C GLU A 266 9.94 13.05 11.66
N GLN A 267 9.02 13.21 12.60
CA GLN A 267 8.23 12.11 13.16
C GLN A 267 7.38 11.41 12.08
N TRP A 268 6.81 12.17 11.13
CA TRP A 268 6.04 11.57 10.04
C TRP A 268 6.93 10.77 9.09
N LYS A 269 8.15 11.24 8.80
CA LYS A 269 9.14 10.47 8.03
C LYS A 269 9.52 9.17 8.74
N GLU A 270 9.73 9.23 10.06
CA GLU A 270 9.97 8.03 10.87
C GLU A 270 8.81 7.04 10.79
N LEU A 271 7.56 7.51 10.96
CA LEU A 271 6.36 6.68 10.85
C LEU A 271 6.27 5.97 9.49
N VAL A 272 6.53 6.70 8.39
CA VAL A 272 6.52 6.13 7.03
C VAL A 272 7.62 5.09 6.87
N ALA A 273 8.84 5.36 7.33
CA ALA A 273 9.96 4.41 7.24
C ALA A 273 9.70 3.13 8.02
N LEU A 274 9.14 3.23 9.23
CA LEU A 274 8.74 2.07 10.05
C LEU A 274 7.62 1.26 9.38
N ALA A 275 6.62 1.94 8.81
CA ALA A 275 5.51 1.29 8.10
C ALA A 275 6.01 0.53 6.85
N GLU A 276 6.90 1.14 6.07
CA GLU A 276 7.55 0.50 4.91
C GLU A 276 8.37 -0.73 5.36
N GLY A 277 9.15 -0.62 6.44
CA GLY A 277 9.88 -1.73 7.04
C GLY A 277 8.97 -2.86 7.53
N ALA A 278 7.76 -2.53 7.98
CA ALA A 278 6.73 -3.48 8.36
C ALA A 278 5.95 -4.07 7.16
N SER A 279 6.16 -3.57 5.95
CA SER A 279 5.37 -3.90 4.75
C SER A 279 3.87 -3.63 4.91
N ILE A 280 3.52 -2.54 5.62
CA ILE A 280 2.14 -2.07 5.82
C ILE A 280 2.03 -0.61 5.41
N SER A 281 0.82 -0.17 5.06
CA SER A 281 0.56 1.24 4.75
C SER A 281 0.32 2.06 6.03
N VAL A 282 0.53 3.37 5.94
CA VAL A 282 0.16 4.27 7.05
C VAL A 282 -1.35 4.26 7.28
N ASP A 283 -2.16 4.07 6.22
CA ASP A 283 -3.61 3.87 6.35
C ASP A 283 -3.95 2.66 7.20
N ASP A 284 -3.20 1.54 7.07
CA ASP A 284 -3.41 0.36 7.89
C ASP A 284 -3.06 0.62 9.35
N LEU A 285 -2.00 1.40 9.64
CA LEU A 285 -1.68 1.80 11.02
C LEU A 285 -2.80 2.62 11.65
N PHE A 286 -3.37 3.59 10.91
CA PHE A 286 -4.53 4.34 11.37
C PHE A 286 -5.74 3.42 11.57
N ARG A 287 -5.95 2.43 10.70
CA ARG A 287 -7.01 1.44 10.84
C ARG A 287 -6.81 0.56 12.08
N TYR A 288 -5.59 0.09 12.34
CA TYR A 288 -5.28 -0.69 13.55
C TYR A 288 -5.53 0.15 14.80
N TYR A 289 -5.09 1.41 14.80
CA TYR A 289 -5.35 2.31 15.91
C TYR A 289 -6.83 2.67 16.09
N THR A 290 -7.60 2.74 15.01
CA THR A 290 -9.08 2.86 15.09
C THR A 290 -9.67 1.77 15.99
N HIS A 291 -9.22 0.52 15.83
CA HIS A 291 -9.72 -0.59 16.65
C HIS A 291 -9.24 -0.49 18.11
N VAL A 292 -8.08 0.09 18.39
CA VAL A 292 -7.66 0.42 19.75
C VAL A 292 -8.62 1.44 20.38
N LEU A 293 -8.93 2.53 19.68
CA LEU A 293 -9.85 3.55 20.19
C LEU A 293 -11.26 3.01 20.38
N ARG A 294 -11.77 2.23 19.43
CA ARG A 294 -13.07 1.56 19.51
C ARG A 294 -13.13 0.58 20.70
N ALA A 295 -12.08 -0.21 20.89
CA ALA A 295 -11.98 -1.13 22.01
C ALA A 295 -12.01 -0.39 23.35
N LYS A 296 -11.26 0.71 23.47
CA LYS A 296 -11.27 1.57 24.66
C LYS A 296 -12.65 2.09 25.00
N GLU A 297 -13.43 2.49 23.98
CA GLU A 297 -14.79 3.04 24.13
C GLU A 297 -15.88 1.95 24.14
N LYS A 298 -15.53 0.66 24.11
CA LYS A 298 -16.44 -0.51 24.06
C LYS A 298 -17.37 -0.54 22.86
N ILE A 299 -16.90 -0.02 21.72
CA ILE A 299 -17.67 0.03 20.47
C ILE A 299 -17.48 -1.26 19.68
N THR A 300 -18.55 -2.04 19.48
CA THR A 300 -18.55 -3.33 18.77
C THR A 300 -19.39 -3.35 17.50
N ASP A 301 -20.10 -2.27 17.19
CA ASP A 301 -20.94 -2.12 16.00
C ASP A 301 -20.12 -2.04 14.70
N LYS A 302 -20.85 -1.96 13.60
CA LYS A 302 -20.27 -1.91 12.26
C LYS A 302 -19.23 -0.78 12.15
N GLU A 303 -18.08 -1.11 11.55
CA GLU A 303 -17.02 -0.16 11.29
C GLU A 303 -17.48 0.94 10.32
N ILE A 304 -17.20 2.18 10.65
CA ILE A 304 -17.33 3.32 9.74
C ILE A 304 -16.07 3.50 8.91
N GLY A 305 -16.17 4.14 7.75
CA GLY A 305 -15.00 4.39 6.88
C GLY A 305 -13.89 5.15 7.62
N LEU A 306 -12.63 4.79 7.36
CA LEU A 306 -11.44 5.30 8.07
C LEU A 306 -11.42 6.83 8.09
N ARG A 307 -11.60 7.47 6.92
CA ARG A 307 -11.66 8.93 6.80
C ARG A 307 -12.70 9.52 7.73
N ARG A 308 -13.92 8.99 7.67
CA ARG A 308 -15.03 9.47 8.47
C ARG A 308 -14.76 9.35 9.98
N PHE A 309 -14.18 8.22 10.41
CA PHE A 309 -13.83 8.01 11.82
C PHE A 309 -12.94 9.12 12.37
N TYR A 310 -11.92 9.53 11.61
CA TYR A 310 -10.95 10.55 12.05
C TYR A 310 -11.39 11.99 11.78
N THR A 311 -12.31 12.22 10.84
CA THR A 311 -12.70 13.59 10.45
C THR A 311 -14.04 14.03 10.98
N ASP A 312 -14.87 13.11 11.49
CA ASP A 312 -16.15 13.48 12.14
C ASP A 312 -15.90 14.24 13.45
N ASN A 313 -16.91 14.93 13.94
CA ASN A 313 -16.87 15.70 15.18
C ASN A 313 -15.67 16.66 15.26
N ARG A 314 -15.41 17.41 14.18
CA ARG A 314 -14.31 18.41 14.08
C ARG A 314 -12.92 17.79 14.29
N ASN A 315 -12.68 16.60 13.77
CA ASN A 315 -11.39 15.88 13.87
C ASN A 315 -11.00 15.43 15.30
N LYS A 316 -11.96 15.23 16.18
CA LYS A 316 -11.71 14.87 17.59
C LYS A 316 -10.71 13.72 17.78
N GLN A 317 -10.75 12.71 16.88
CA GLN A 317 -9.83 11.57 16.99
C GLN A 317 -8.40 11.91 16.55
N LEU A 318 -8.20 12.91 15.69
CA LEU A 318 -6.87 13.41 15.32
C LEU A 318 -6.26 14.30 16.43
N GLU A 319 -7.07 14.87 17.31
CA GLU A 319 -6.62 15.68 18.46
C GLU A 319 -6.18 14.84 19.65
N ASN A 320 -6.24 13.49 19.56
CA ASN A 320 -5.80 12.61 20.63
C ASN A 320 -4.29 12.75 20.82
N GLU A 321 -3.87 13.21 22.00
CA GLU A 321 -2.45 13.46 22.35
C GLU A 321 -1.55 12.23 22.18
N ASN A 322 -2.11 11.02 22.34
CA ASN A 322 -1.36 9.77 22.21
C ASN A 322 -1.37 9.19 20.78
N LEU A 323 -2.13 9.80 19.84
CA LEU A 323 -2.29 9.25 18.50
C LEU A 323 -0.94 8.96 17.84
N PHE A 324 -0.10 9.97 17.76
CA PHE A 324 1.15 9.88 16.99
C PHE A 324 2.14 8.91 17.63
N ASN A 325 2.28 8.94 18.94
CA ASN A 325 3.13 8.01 19.69
C ASN A 325 2.67 6.56 19.50
N HIS A 326 1.37 6.31 19.60
CA HIS A 326 0.83 4.96 19.41
C HIS A 326 0.98 4.47 17.97
N LEU A 327 0.89 5.36 16.95
CA LEU A 327 1.14 4.98 15.55
C LEU A 327 2.60 4.56 15.32
N ILE A 328 3.56 5.32 15.88
CA ILE A 328 5.00 4.97 15.82
C ILE A 328 5.26 3.64 16.54
N GLU A 329 4.74 3.46 17.75
CA GLU A 329 4.87 2.21 18.50
C GLU A 329 4.26 1.02 17.76
N LEU A 330 3.07 1.18 17.17
CA LEU A 330 2.45 0.14 16.34
C LEU A 330 3.28 -0.17 15.09
N ALA A 331 3.84 0.84 14.45
CA ALA A 331 4.70 0.65 13.29
C ALA A 331 5.97 -0.13 13.66
N GLY A 332 6.61 0.22 14.77
CA GLY A 332 7.77 -0.52 15.32
C GLY A 332 7.41 -1.96 15.69
N PHE A 333 6.26 -2.18 16.32
CA PHE A 333 5.77 -3.52 16.65
C PHE A 333 5.57 -4.39 15.40
N TRP A 334 4.90 -3.86 14.35
CA TRP A 334 4.68 -4.60 13.11
C TRP A 334 5.97 -4.80 12.31
N GLN A 335 6.93 -3.87 12.40
CA GLN A 335 8.25 -4.05 11.81
C GLN A 335 9.02 -5.19 12.49
N ASP A 336 9.00 -5.26 13.83
CA ASP A 336 9.61 -6.36 14.58
C ASP A 336 8.99 -7.71 14.21
N ILE A 337 7.65 -7.79 14.12
CA ILE A 337 6.94 -8.99 13.64
C ILE A 337 7.33 -9.36 12.20
N ASN A 338 7.39 -8.37 11.29
CA ASN A 338 7.76 -8.63 9.90
C ASN A 338 9.20 -9.11 9.75
N ASN A 339 10.08 -8.72 10.65
CA ASN A 339 11.47 -9.14 10.67
C ASN A 339 11.67 -10.51 11.34
N SER A 340 10.73 -10.96 12.18
CA SER A 340 10.82 -12.24 12.92
C SER A 340 10.40 -13.45 12.06
N LYS A 341 11.14 -13.71 10.96
CA LYS A 341 10.79 -14.76 9.96
C LYS A 341 11.58 -16.04 10.11
N THR A 342 12.74 -16.01 10.75
CA THR A 342 13.60 -17.17 10.99
C THR A 342 13.84 -17.34 12.49
N ASN A 343 14.30 -18.53 12.92
CA ASN A 343 14.62 -18.75 14.33
C ASN A 343 15.67 -17.74 14.85
N GLN A 344 16.65 -17.37 14.02
CA GLN A 344 17.67 -16.39 14.41
C GLN A 344 17.08 -14.98 14.58
N ASP A 345 16.14 -14.59 13.71
CA ASP A 345 15.47 -13.29 13.82
C ASP A 345 14.62 -13.21 15.10
N VAL A 346 13.96 -14.31 15.47
CA VAL A 346 13.13 -14.40 16.68
C VAL A 346 13.95 -14.22 17.96
N GLU A 347 15.20 -14.71 18.00
CA GLU A 347 16.09 -14.52 19.15
C GLU A 347 16.35 -13.03 19.46
N THR A 348 16.34 -12.19 18.44
CA THR A 348 16.58 -10.74 18.57
C THR A 348 15.29 -9.91 18.66
N SER A 349 14.13 -10.51 18.45
CA SER A 349 12.83 -9.81 18.51
C SER A 349 12.50 -9.34 19.93
N ASN A 350 11.91 -8.15 20.02
CA ASN A 350 11.42 -7.61 21.28
C ASN A 350 10.05 -8.16 21.69
N PHE A 351 9.23 -8.59 20.72
CA PHE A 351 7.81 -8.90 20.92
C PHE A 351 7.43 -10.34 20.58
N VAL A 352 8.28 -11.07 19.87
CA VAL A 352 8.00 -12.41 19.37
C VAL A 352 8.94 -13.42 20.03
N ASN A 353 8.40 -14.57 20.46
CA ASN A 353 9.14 -15.78 20.79
C ASN A 353 8.86 -16.89 19.78
N ASP A 354 9.54 -18.04 19.87
CA ASP A 354 9.38 -19.16 18.93
C ASP A 354 7.93 -19.63 18.79
N GLU A 355 7.18 -19.67 19.90
CA GLU A 355 5.78 -20.11 19.87
C GLU A 355 4.90 -19.07 19.14
N ALA A 356 5.08 -17.77 19.41
CA ALA A 356 4.38 -16.69 18.70
C ALA A 356 4.68 -16.73 17.19
N ALA A 357 5.94 -16.94 16.82
CA ALA A 357 6.37 -16.99 15.43
C ALA A 357 5.70 -18.12 14.63
N LYS A 358 5.51 -19.31 15.23
CA LYS A 358 4.76 -20.42 14.62
C LYS A 358 3.34 -20.01 14.25
N TRP A 359 2.63 -19.39 15.18
CA TRP A 359 1.24 -18.97 14.95
C TRP A 359 1.12 -17.77 14.02
N LEU A 360 2.08 -16.85 14.04
CA LEU A 360 2.16 -15.77 13.06
C LEU A 360 2.32 -16.31 11.63
N GLN A 361 3.14 -17.35 11.41
CA GLN A 361 3.24 -17.99 10.10
C GLN A 361 1.88 -18.56 9.64
N CYS A 362 1.11 -19.19 10.53
CA CYS A 362 -0.21 -19.70 10.22
C CYS A 362 -1.22 -18.58 9.94
N LEU A 363 -1.21 -17.50 10.71
CA LEU A 363 -2.09 -16.35 10.54
C LEU A 363 -1.78 -15.55 9.27
N ASN A 364 -0.52 -15.44 8.87
CA ASN A 364 -0.11 -14.72 7.65
C ASN A 364 -0.60 -15.39 6.36
N VAL A 365 -0.97 -16.67 6.38
CA VAL A 365 -1.58 -17.37 5.23
C VAL A 365 -3.11 -17.48 5.35
N TYR A 366 -3.70 -16.91 6.38
CA TYR A 366 -5.15 -16.83 6.53
C TYR A 366 -5.76 -15.84 5.52
N PRO A 367 -6.96 -16.08 4.97
CA PRO A 367 -7.51 -15.32 3.84
C PRO A 367 -7.83 -13.84 4.10
N ASN A 368 -7.73 -13.35 5.33
CA ASN A 368 -7.90 -11.93 5.67
C ASN A 368 -6.94 -11.51 6.79
N GLU A 369 -6.89 -10.20 7.04
CA GLU A 369 -5.97 -9.60 8.02
C GLU A 369 -6.66 -9.06 9.29
N PHE A 370 -7.95 -9.39 9.53
CA PHE A 370 -8.68 -8.87 10.70
C PHE A 370 -8.06 -9.27 12.04
N TRP A 371 -7.29 -10.37 12.07
CA TRP A 371 -6.55 -10.78 13.24
C TRP A 371 -5.50 -9.72 13.68
N LYS A 372 -5.00 -8.91 12.75
CA LYS A 372 -4.07 -7.82 13.05
C LYS A 372 -4.71 -6.74 13.92
N TYR A 373 -6.02 -6.55 13.88
CA TYR A 373 -6.73 -5.63 14.77
C TYR A 373 -6.61 -6.09 16.22
N ALA A 374 -6.88 -7.37 16.49
CA ALA A 374 -6.78 -7.94 17.83
C ALA A 374 -5.32 -7.92 18.35
N ALA A 375 -4.34 -8.25 17.49
CA ALA A 375 -2.92 -8.18 17.81
C ALA A 375 -2.45 -6.74 18.14
N SER A 376 -2.92 -5.74 17.36
CA SER A 376 -2.60 -4.32 17.61
C SER A 376 -3.21 -3.80 18.92
N VAL A 377 -4.46 -4.19 19.20
CA VAL A 377 -5.11 -3.85 20.47
C VAL A 377 -4.39 -4.49 21.64
N PHE A 378 -4.02 -5.77 21.51
CA PHE A 378 -3.25 -6.48 22.54
C PHE A 378 -1.91 -5.79 22.82
N PHE A 379 -1.18 -5.42 21.78
CA PHE A 379 0.08 -4.70 21.92
C PHE A 379 -0.09 -3.41 22.72
N ILE A 380 -0.99 -2.53 22.32
CA ILE A 380 -1.19 -1.24 22.99
C ILE A 380 -1.63 -1.43 24.45
N ALA A 381 -2.46 -2.45 24.73
CA ALA A 381 -2.95 -2.71 26.08
C ALA A 381 -1.89 -3.35 27.01
N ASN A 382 -0.92 -4.12 26.47
CA ASN A 382 -0.05 -4.98 27.26
C ASN A 382 1.46 -4.77 27.03
N LYS A 383 1.88 -3.84 26.17
CA LYS A 383 3.30 -3.64 25.77
C LYS A 383 4.31 -3.47 26.91
N GLY A 384 3.85 -3.09 28.10
CA GLY A 384 4.70 -2.94 29.30
C GLY A 384 4.75 -4.18 30.21
N ALA A 385 4.03 -5.26 29.89
CA ALA A 385 3.99 -6.46 30.72
C ALA A 385 5.26 -7.31 30.53
N GLN A 386 5.82 -7.82 31.62
CA GLN A 386 6.99 -8.73 31.58
C GLN A 386 6.67 -10.04 30.87
N SER A 387 5.43 -10.51 30.96
CA SER A 387 4.92 -11.72 30.27
C SER A 387 4.46 -11.49 28.83
N PHE A 388 4.71 -10.30 28.25
CA PHE A 388 4.14 -9.92 26.95
C PHE A 388 4.34 -11.00 25.88
N LYS A 389 5.56 -11.51 25.69
CA LYS A 389 5.85 -12.50 24.62
C LYS A 389 5.05 -13.79 24.79
N ASP A 390 4.92 -14.27 26.03
CA ASP A 390 4.21 -15.52 26.32
C ASP A 390 2.70 -15.34 26.21
N ASP A 391 2.18 -14.21 26.72
CA ASP A 391 0.76 -13.88 26.60
C ASP A 391 0.36 -13.60 25.14
N PHE A 392 1.25 -12.98 24.36
CA PHE A 392 1.05 -12.77 22.94
C PHE A 392 1.05 -14.09 22.17
N ALA A 393 1.97 -14.99 22.46
CA ALA A 393 1.99 -16.33 21.88
C ALA A 393 0.69 -17.11 22.17
N ALA A 394 0.22 -17.05 23.42
CA ALA A 394 -1.03 -17.67 23.83
C ALA A 394 -2.24 -17.07 23.07
N LEU A 395 -2.29 -15.76 22.95
CA LEU A 395 -3.33 -15.08 22.15
C LEU A 395 -3.30 -15.53 20.69
N LEU A 396 -2.13 -15.53 20.04
CA LEU A 396 -2.00 -15.90 18.64
C LEU A 396 -2.40 -17.36 18.40
N LYS A 397 -2.07 -18.26 19.31
CA LYS A 397 -2.48 -19.67 19.27
C LYS A 397 -4.01 -19.81 19.32
N GLN A 398 -4.65 -19.19 20.30
CA GLN A 398 -6.09 -19.20 20.44
C GLN A 398 -6.80 -18.54 19.25
N LEU A 399 -6.26 -17.42 18.76
CA LEU A 399 -6.79 -16.70 17.60
C LEU A 399 -6.67 -17.54 16.32
N THR A 400 -5.56 -18.25 16.13
CA THR A 400 -5.39 -19.22 15.04
C THR A 400 -6.47 -20.32 15.13
N ALA A 401 -6.63 -20.95 16.28
CA ALA A 401 -7.66 -21.96 16.47
C ALA A 401 -9.07 -21.43 16.17
N PHE A 402 -9.40 -20.26 16.69
CA PHE A 402 -10.70 -19.63 16.48
C PHE A 402 -10.99 -19.31 15.02
N LEU A 403 -10.07 -18.70 14.30
CA LEU A 403 -10.25 -18.29 12.91
C LEU A 403 -10.41 -19.50 11.97
N TYR A 404 -9.54 -20.49 12.14
CA TYR A 404 -9.58 -21.70 11.30
C TYR A 404 -10.83 -22.52 11.58
N ALA A 405 -11.21 -22.68 12.85
CA ALA A 405 -12.45 -23.38 13.23
C ALA A 405 -13.70 -22.68 12.68
N LYS A 406 -13.78 -21.36 12.82
CA LYS A 406 -14.88 -20.55 12.26
C LYS A 406 -15.00 -20.70 10.75
N PHE A 407 -13.87 -20.68 10.03
CA PHE A 407 -13.88 -20.81 8.58
C PHE A 407 -14.36 -22.20 8.12
N LEU A 408 -14.02 -23.26 8.85
CA LEU A 408 -14.50 -24.62 8.55
C LEU A 408 -16.03 -24.73 8.70
N VAL A 409 -16.62 -23.96 9.62
CA VAL A 409 -18.06 -23.93 9.85
C VAL A 409 -18.77 -23.01 8.85
N ALA A 410 -18.23 -21.82 8.62
CA ALA A 410 -18.78 -20.80 7.74
C ALA A 410 -17.67 -20.21 6.86
N PRO A 411 -17.49 -20.73 5.62
CA PRO A 411 -16.34 -20.41 4.77
C PRO A 411 -16.44 -19.02 4.12
N THR A 412 -16.75 -18.01 4.91
CA THR A 412 -16.80 -16.60 4.50
C THR A 412 -15.79 -15.78 5.30
N VAL A 413 -14.96 -15.00 4.60
CA VAL A 413 -13.92 -14.19 5.24
C VAL A 413 -14.45 -13.02 6.08
N THR A 414 -15.70 -12.63 5.88
CA THR A 414 -16.32 -11.50 6.59
C THR A 414 -17.14 -11.89 7.82
N ALA A 415 -17.50 -13.18 7.96
CA ALA A 415 -18.32 -13.68 9.08
C ALA A 415 -17.69 -13.48 10.47
N ILE A 416 -16.38 -13.23 10.52
CA ILE A 416 -15.62 -13.08 11.78
C ILE A 416 -15.50 -11.63 12.26
N LYS A 417 -15.95 -10.62 11.48
CA LYS A 417 -15.69 -9.20 11.82
C LYS A 417 -16.26 -8.82 13.18
N ASP A 418 -17.53 -9.15 13.42
CA ASP A 418 -18.19 -8.80 14.69
C ASP A 418 -17.56 -9.51 15.89
N ASP A 419 -17.09 -10.75 15.69
CA ASP A 419 -16.37 -11.48 16.72
C ASP A 419 -15.02 -10.84 17.03
N ILE A 420 -14.28 -10.38 16.00
CA ILE A 420 -13.01 -9.65 16.17
C ILE A 420 -13.25 -8.33 16.91
N TYR A 421 -14.31 -7.58 16.63
CA TYR A 421 -14.57 -6.32 17.34
C TYR A 421 -14.87 -6.55 18.83
N LYS A 422 -15.67 -7.57 19.15
CA LYS A 422 -15.91 -7.98 20.54
C LYS A 422 -14.64 -8.45 21.23
N LEU A 423 -13.80 -9.21 20.51
CA LEU A 423 -12.51 -9.66 20.99
C LEU A 423 -11.58 -8.48 21.29
N CYS A 424 -11.52 -7.48 20.43
CA CYS A 424 -10.72 -6.26 20.67
C CYS A 424 -11.14 -5.57 21.97
N VAL A 425 -12.44 -5.43 22.21
CA VAL A 425 -12.96 -4.86 23.47
C VAL A 425 -12.54 -5.70 24.67
N ALA A 426 -12.73 -7.01 24.60
CA ALA A 426 -12.38 -7.92 25.69
C ALA A 426 -10.87 -7.90 26.01
N ILE A 427 -10.01 -7.89 24.98
CA ILE A 427 -8.55 -7.78 25.14
C ILE A 427 -8.18 -6.45 25.82
N TYR A 428 -8.72 -5.33 25.32
CA TYR A 428 -8.36 -4.00 25.86
C TYR A 428 -8.72 -3.86 27.34
N HIS A 429 -9.85 -4.45 27.77
CA HIS A 429 -10.33 -4.39 29.16
C HIS A 429 -9.84 -5.55 30.03
N GLY A 430 -8.95 -6.41 29.52
CA GLY A 430 -8.38 -7.53 30.28
C GLY A 430 -9.41 -8.60 30.68
N GLU A 431 -10.48 -8.77 29.86
CA GLU A 431 -11.50 -9.77 30.11
C GLU A 431 -10.92 -11.18 29.94
N LYS A 432 -11.10 -12.02 30.96
CA LYS A 432 -10.72 -13.43 30.89
C LYS A 432 -11.67 -14.16 29.93
N ASN A 433 -11.13 -15.08 29.14
CA ASN A 433 -11.91 -15.92 28.19
C ASN A 433 -12.51 -15.17 26.98
N ALA A 434 -11.85 -14.11 26.53
CA ALA A 434 -12.27 -13.32 25.37
C ALA A 434 -12.53 -14.15 24.08
N LEU A 435 -11.90 -15.32 23.95
CA LEU A 435 -12.01 -16.24 22.81
C LEU A 435 -12.73 -17.56 23.17
N SER A 436 -13.65 -17.58 24.13
CA SER A 436 -14.48 -18.76 24.35
C SER A 436 -15.35 -19.02 23.12
N TYR A 437 -15.15 -20.14 22.47
CA TYR A 437 -15.91 -20.57 21.29
C TYR A 437 -16.36 -22.02 21.48
N VAL A 438 -17.63 -22.25 21.36
CA VAL A 438 -18.17 -23.62 21.36
C VAL A 438 -18.22 -24.08 19.90
N MET A 439 -17.44 -25.08 19.57
CA MET A 439 -17.45 -25.68 18.24
C MET A 439 -18.82 -26.31 17.97
N PRO A 440 -19.53 -25.91 16.90
CA PRO A 440 -20.71 -26.64 16.50
C PRO A 440 -20.31 -28.03 15.99
N ALA A 441 -21.03 -29.08 16.40
CA ALA A 441 -20.81 -30.42 15.89
C ALA A 441 -21.86 -30.73 14.81
N PRO A 442 -21.50 -31.49 13.74
CA PRO A 442 -20.19 -31.94 13.35
C PRO A 442 -19.44 -30.93 12.45
N ILE A 443 -18.10 -30.89 12.52
CA ILE A 443 -17.28 -30.14 11.57
C ILE A 443 -16.85 -31.06 10.46
N HIS A 444 -17.11 -30.63 9.23
CA HIS A 444 -16.71 -31.38 8.04
C HIS A 444 -15.35 -30.85 7.54
N TYR A 445 -14.26 -31.43 8.05
CA TYR A 445 -12.88 -31.09 7.64
C TYR A 445 -12.58 -31.42 6.17
N GLU A 446 -13.45 -32.15 5.51
CA GLU A 446 -13.32 -32.54 4.09
C GLU A 446 -13.88 -31.47 3.16
N GLN A 447 -14.73 -30.59 3.67
CA GLN A 447 -15.44 -29.58 2.90
C GLN A 447 -14.83 -28.18 3.18
N ASN A 448 -14.87 -27.32 2.17
CA ASN A 448 -14.55 -25.90 2.30
C ASN A 448 -13.11 -25.53 2.71
N THR A 449 -12.13 -26.43 2.58
CA THR A 449 -10.76 -26.15 3.01
C THR A 449 -9.97 -25.27 2.03
N GLY A 450 -10.39 -25.12 0.76
CA GLY A 450 -9.61 -24.54 -0.33
C GLY A 450 -8.74 -23.33 0.02
N ARG A 451 -9.35 -22.27 0.58
CA ARG A 451 -8.61 -21.01 0.92
C ARG A 451 -7.74 -21.14 2.16
N ILE A 452 -8.04 -22.07 3.07
CA ILE A 452 -7.32 -22.26 4.34
C ILE A 452 -6.46 -23.53 4.35
N THR A 453 -6.45 -24.30 3.25
CA THR A 453 -5.71 -25.57 3.16
C THR A 453 -4.25 -25.42 3.58
N LYS A 454 -3.55 -24.40 3.07
CA LYS A 454 -2.14 -24.18 3.42
C LYS A 454 -1.95 -23.97 4.91
N GLY A 455 -2.79 -23.15 5.52
CA GLY A 455 -2.72 -22.89 6.95
C GLY A 455 -3.04 -24.11 7.81
N LEU A 456 -4.06 -24.91 7.45
CA LEU A 456 -4.36 -26.16 8.14
C LEU A 456 -3.19 -27.15 8.10
N LEU A 457 -2.51 -27.27 6.95
CA LEU A 457 -1.33 -28.10 6.81
C LEU A 457 -0.13 -27.55 7.60
N MET A 458 0.04 -26.23 7.70
CA MET A 458 1.06 -25.61 8.56
C MET A 458 0.78 -25.88 10.04
N ILE A 459 -0.46 -25.70 10.48
CA ILE A 459 -0.89 -26.06 11.83
C ILE A 459 -0.58 -27.55 12.09
N ASN A 460 -0.98 -28.44 11.16
CA ASN A 460 -0.70 -29.86 11.29
C ASN A 460 0.80 -30.15 11.40
N ALA A 461 1.66 -29.52 10.60
CA ALA A 461 3.10 -29.71 10.68
C ALA A 461 3.68 -29.33 12.05
N TYR A 462 3.18 -28.24 12.68
CA TYR A 462 3.57 -27.84 14.04
C TYR A 462 3.00 -28.77 15.13
N LEU A 463 1.85 -29.38 14.89
CA LEU A 463 1.25 -30.36 15.81
C LEU A 463 1.82 -31.76 15.65
N PHE A 464 2.42 -32.04 14.49
CA PHE A 464 3.02 -33.34 14.19
C PHE A 464 4.24 -33.62 15.07
N ASP A 465 5.10 -32.63 15.25
CA ASP A 465 6.26 -32.70 16.15
C ASP A 465 6.40 -31.36 16.91
N GLU A 466 6.31 -31.41 18.23
CA GLU A 466 6.49 -30.24 19.10
C GLU A 466 7.85 -29.54 18.94
N LYS A 467 8.87 -30.28 18.51
CA LYS A 467 10.23 -29.78 18.24
C LYS A 467 10.39 -29.20 16.85
N GLN A 468 9.32 -29.21 16.01
CA GLN A 468 9.38 -28.58 14.71
C GLN A 468 9.79 -27.11 14.86
N LYS A 469 10.92 -26.74 14.27
CA LYS A 469 11.37 -25.35 14.14
C LYS A 469 10.43 -24.58 13.20
N LEU A 470 10.61 -23.27 13.12
CA LEU A 470 9.84 -22.47 12.17
C LEU A 470 9.91 -23.08 10.77
N LEU A 471 8.74 -23.15 10.14
CA LEU A 471 8.66 -23.65 8.77
C LEU A 471 9.42 -22.72 7.81
N PRO A 472 10.04 -23.23 6.75
CA PRO A 472 10.71 -22.42 5.75
C PRO A 472 9.80 -21.34 5.18
N THR A 473 10.35 -20.14 4.95
CA THR A 473 9.57 -18.95 4.52
C THR A 473 8.88 -19.14 3.15
N LYS A 474 9.49 -19.95 2.27
CA LYS A 474 8.97 -20.22 0.92
C LYS A 474 8.46 -21.66 0.83
N THR A 475 7.23 -21.86 1.26
CA THR A 475 6.54 -23.15 1.20
C THR A 475 5.36 -23.11 0.23
N GLU A 476 5.05 -24.26 -0.38
CA GLU A 476 3.88 -24.49 -1.22
C GLU A 476 3.15 -25.75 -0.75
N ILE A 477 1.96 -25.98 -1.29
CA ILE A 477 1.20 -27.22 -1.08
C ILE A 477 1.72 -28.24 -2.09
N GLU A 478 2.31 -29.32 -1.61
CA GLU A 478 2.67 -30.49 -2.40
C GLU A 478 1.52 -31.49 -2.39
N HIS A 479 1.23 -32.08 -3.55
CA HIS A 479 0.33 -33.24 -3.69
C HIS A 479 1.15 -34.51 -3.71
N ILE A 480 1.04 -35.32 -2.67
CA ILE A 480 1.82 -36.57 -2.53
C ILE A 480 1.52 -37.48 -3.72
N PHE A 481 0.24 -37.79 -3.97
CA PHE A 481 -0.23 -38.30 -5.24
C PHE A 481 -0.43 -37.10 -6.19
N PRO A 482 0.29 -37.04 -7.34
CA PRO A 482 0.41 -35.80 -8.12
C PRO A 482 -0.85 -35.45 -8.90
N LYS A 483 -1.06 -34.15 -9.12
CA LYS A 483 -2.20 -33.65 -9.92
C LYS A 483 -2.21 -34.16 -11.36
N LYS A 484 -1.04 -34.32 -11.98
CA LYS A 484 -0.88 -34.83 -13.35
C LYS A 484 -0.50 -36.30 -13.34
N TRP A 485 -1.23 -37.12 -12.59
CA TRP A 485 -0.97 -38.54 -12.42
C TRP A 485 -1.14 -39.35 -13.69
N GLN A 486 -1.94 -38.88 -14.68
CA GLN A 486 -2.12 -39.58 -15.96
C GLN A 486 -0.85 -39.67 -16.81
N GLU A 487 0.13 -38.82 -16.54
CA GLU A 487 1.44 -38.81 -17.20
C GLU A 487 2.40 -39.87 -16.62
N THR A 488 2.00 -40.56 -15.55
CA THR A 488 2.78 -41.54 -14.83
C THR A 488 1.96 -42.82 -14.63
N ASN A 489 2.62 -44.02 -14.75
CA ASN A 489 1.95 -45.30 -14.49
C ASN A 489 1.74 -45.49 -12.98
N TYR A 490 0.63 -44.96 -12.46
CA TYR A 490 0.16 -45.21 -11.11
C TYR A 490 -0.70 -46.47 -11.09
N ASN A 491 -0.15 -47.59 -10.54
CA ASN A 491 -0.89 -48.81 -10.35
C ASN A 491 -1.95 -48.64 -9.25
N GLY A 492 -3.16 -49.12 -9.49
CA GLY A 492 -4.23 -49.13 -8.50
C GLY A 492 -5.04 -47.84 -8.35
N TRP A 493 -4.90 -46.88 -9.28
CA TRP A 493 -5.71 -45.66 -9.30
C TRP A 493 -6.71 -45.66 -10.48
N SER A 494 -7.96 -45.35 -10.19
CA SER A 494 -8.98 -45.02 -11.19
C SER A 494 -9.25 -43.53 -11.25
N ILE A 495 -9.91 -43.04 -12.31
CA ILE A 495 -10.37 -41.65 -12.41
C ILE A 495 -11.29 -41.27 -11.23
N ILE A 496 -12.16 -42.21 -10.83
CA ILE A 496 -13.09 -42.02 -9.71
C ILE A 496 -12.33 -41.82 -8.39
N ASP A 497 -11.28 -42.65 -8.15
CA ASP A 497 -10.45 -42.51 -6.96
C ASP A 497 -9.71 -41.16 -6.97
N ALA A 498 -9.17 -40.73 -8.12
CA ALA A 498 -8.49 -39.47 -8.23
C ALA A 498 -9.45 -38.28 -7.96
N GLU A 499 -10.65 -38.29 -8.50
CA GLU A 499 -11.66 -37.25 -8.22
C GLU A 499 -12.04 -37.20 -6.74
N GLN A 500 -12.08 -38.33 -6.06
CA GLN A 500 -12.46 -38.39 -4.65
C GLN A 500 -11.32 -37.99 -3.70
N TYR A 501 -10.07 -38.39 -3.98
CA TYR A 501 -8.97 -38.29 -3.00
C TYR A 501 -7.92 -37.23 -3.30
N LEU A 502 -7.80 -36.77 -4.56
CA LEU A 502 -6.74 -35.87 -4.99
C LEU A 502 -6.66 -34.59 -4.14
N GLU A 503 -7.80 -33.99 -3.84
CA GLU A 503 -7.89 -32.70 -3.14
C GLU A 503 -8.05 -32.84 -1.61
N GLN A 504 -8.08 -34.05 -1.04
CA GLN A 504 -8.14 -34.25 0.41
C GLN A 504 -6.84 -33.79 1.11
N LEU A 505 -6.97 -33.37 2.39
CA LEU A 505 -5.80 -32.98 3.20
C LEU A 505 -4.80 -34.10 3.35
N GLY A 506 -5.28 -35.37 3.41
CA GLY A 506 -4.44 -36.55 3.48
C GLY A 506 -3.49 -36.72 2.30
N ASN A 507 -3.84 -36.15 1.13
CA ASN A 507 -2.98 -36.14 -0.05
C ASN A 507 -2.10 -34.89 -0.16
N LYS A 508 -2.17 -33.96 0.77
CA LYS A 508 -1.48 -32.68 0.69
C LYS A 508 -0.54 -32.49 1.87
N ILE A 509 0.61 -31.85 1.63
CA ILE A 509 1.60 -31.53 2.66
C ILE A 509 2.24 -30.17 2.35
N VAL A 510 2.63 -29.44 3.38
CA VAL A 510 3.46 -28.24 3.23
C VAL A 510 4.88 -28.66 2.90
N PHE A 511 5.44 -28.11 1.83
CA PHE A 511 6.76 -28.47 1.36
C PHE A 511 7.52 -27.24 0.86
N GLU A 512 8.86 -27.23 0.97
CA GLU A 512 9.71 -26.18 0.46
C GLU A 512 9.54 -26.00 -1.04
N LYS A 513 9.29 -24.79 -1.50
CA LYS A 513 9.04 -24.48 -2.92
C LYS A 513 10.10 -25.06 -3.86
N ARG A 514 11.39 -24.96 -3.50
CA ARG A 514 12.49 -25.47 -4.33
C ARG A 514 12.45 -26.98 -4.44
N LEU A 515 12.26 -27.67 -3.34
CA LEU A 515 12.21 -29.15 -3.30
C LEU A 515 10.94 -29.68 -3.97
N ASN A 516 9.82 -28.93 -3.83
CA ASN A 516 8.56 -29.24 -4.50
C ASN A 516 8.70 -29.21 -6.03
N ILE A 517 9.36 -28.17 -6.57
CA ILE A 517 9.65 -28.09 -8.01
C ILE A 517 10.53 -29.27 -8.47
N GLN A 518 11.51 -29.71 -7.67
CA GLN A 518 12.39 -30.84 -7.98
C GLN A 518 11.68 -32.20 -7.89
N ALA A 519 10.74 -32.35 -6.96
CA ALA A 519 9.90 -33.52 -6.83
C ALA A 519 8.94 -33.70 -8.02
N GLY A 520 8.38 -32.59 -8.51
CA GLY A 520 7.52 -32.54 -9.69
C GLY A 520 6.31 -33.49 -9.60
N ASN A 521 5.86 -34.01 -10.74
CA ASN A 521 4.77 -35.00 -10.80
C ASN A 521 5.25 -36.46 -10.71
N GLY A 522 6.40 -36.68 -10.08
CA GLY A 522 6.93 -38.05 -9.90
C GLY A 522 6.02 -38.94 -9.04
N TYR A 523 6.15 -40.27 -9.17
CA TYR A 523 5.50 -41.19 -8.25
C TYR A 523 6.12 -41.05 -6.85
N PHE A 524 5.40 -41.53 -5.83
CA PHE A 524 5.76 -41.34 -4.42
C PHE A 524 7.20 -41.79 -4.09
N GLY A 525 7.60 -42.98 -4.52
CA GLY A 525 8.96 -43.47 -4.30
C GLY A 525 10.06 -42.57 -4.85
N LYS A 526 9.84 -41.90 -5.99
CA LYS A 526 10.79 -40.92 -6.55
C LYS A 526 10.80 -39.61 -5.77
N LYS A 527 9.65 -39.14 -5.30
CA LYS A 527 9.54 -37.89 -4.52
C LYS A 527 10.27 -37.97 -3.18
N LYS A 528 10.41 -39.20 -2.60
CA LYS A 528 11.12 -39.43 -1.33
C LYS A 528 12.53 -38.88 -1.31
N GLU A 529 13.25 -38.89 -2.44
CA GLU A 529 14.60 -38.33 -2.53
C GLU A 529 14.64 -36.83 -2.18
N GLN A 530 13.57 -36.14 -2.52
CA GLN A 530 13.45 -34.71 -2.19
C GLN A 530 12.87 -34.49 -0.78
N TYR A 531 11.94 -35.35 -0.36
CA TYR A 531 11.35 -35.31 0.97
C TYR A 531 12.40 -35.52 2.08
N GLN A 532 13.40 -36.36 1.86
CA GLN A 532 14.52 -36.56 2.80
C GLN A 532 15.34 -35.30 3.08
N LYS A 533 15.34 -34.34 2.13
CA LYS A 533 16.09 -33.07 2.23
C LYS A 533 15.30 -31.94 2.92
N SER A 534 14.07 -32.21 3.31
CA SER A 534 13.17 -31.20 3.90
C SER A 534 13.59 -30.83 5.32
N ASP A 535 13.44 -29.57 5.68
CA ASP A 535 13.54 -29.10 7.06
C ASP A 535 12.26 -29.39 7.88
N ILE A 536 11.18 -29.82 7.20
CA ILE A 536 9.90 -30.14 7.81
C ILE A 536 9.89 -31.59 8.27
N VAL A 537 9.71 -31.84 9.57
CA VAL A 537 9.78 -33.19 10.17
C VAL A 537 8.76 -34.13 9.55
N GLU A 538 7.48 -33.70 9.41
CA GLU A 538 6.42 -34.52 8.80
C GLU A 538 6.80 -35.01 7.39
N VAL A 539 7.45 -34.14 6.60
CA VAL A 539 7.88 -34.50 5.23
C VAL A 539 9.01 -35.52 5.25
N ARG A 540 9.99 -35.38 6.14
CA ARG A 540 11.09 -36.34 6.29
C ARG A 540 10.58 -37.70 6.75
N GLU A 541 9.63 -37.74 7.68
CA GLU A 541 9.05 -39.00 8.14
C GLU A 541 8.26 -39.70 7.03
N LEU A 542 7.53 -38.91 6.20
CA LEU A 542 6.86 -39.47 5.03
C LEU A 542 7.85 -40.13 4.04
N ALA A 543 9.07 -39.60 3.93
CA ALA A 543 10.13 -40.23 3.11
C ALA A 543 10.61 -41.57 3.68
N GLY A 544 10.45 -41.81 4.97
CA GLY A 544 10.80 -43.09 5.64
C GLY A 544 9.82 -44.24 5.41
N GLU A 545 8.63 -43.97 4.86
CA GLU A 545 7.63 -44.98 4.55
C GLU A 545 8.20 -46.03 3.55
N ASN A 546 7.90 -47.31 3.76
CA ASN A 546 8.44 -48.38 2.91
C ASN A 546 7.72 -48.50 1.55
N ALA A 547 6.52 -47.94 1.42
CA ALA A 547 5.74 -48.00 0.19
C ALA A 547 6.38 -47.20 -0.95
N ASN A 548 6.26 -47.67 -2.19
CA ASN A 548 6.68 -46.97 -3.39
C ASN A 548 5.53 -46.15 -4.01
N ASP A 549 4.29 -46.54 -3.72
CA ASP A 549 3.08 -45.93 -4.22
C ASP A 549 2.31 -45.27 -3.07
N TRP A 550 1.57 -44.21 -3.37
CA TRP A 550 0.67 -43.56 -2.46
C TRP A 550 -0.76 -43.84 -2.88
N LEU A 551 -1.48 -44.64 -2.08
CA LEU A 551 -2.78 -45.20 -2.42
C LEU A 551 -3.93 -44.48 -1.73
N PRO A 552 -5.19 -44.65 -2.16
CA PRO A 552 -6.38 -44.10 -1.49
C PRO A 552 -6.45 -44.43 0.01
N SER A 553 -6.06 -45.64 0.40
CA SER A 553 -5.99 -46.07 1.80
C SER A 553 -5.00 -45.25 2.63
N ASP A 554 -3.84 -44.89 2.03
CA ASP A 554 -2.82 -44.07 2.71
C ASP A 554 -3.33 -42.64 2.91
N ILE A 555 -4.03 -42.11 1.89
CA ILE A 555 -4.66 -40.79 1.97
C ILE A 555 -5.73 -40.78 3.07
N GLN A 556 -6.59 -41.78 3.13
CA GLN A 556 -7.65 -41.85 4.16
C GLN A 556 -7.06 -41.95 5.58
N LYS A 557 -6.05 -42.81 5.75
CA LYS A 557 -5.35 -42.96 7.04
C LYS A 557 -4.73 -41.66 7.48
N ARG A 558 -4.00 -40.99 6.59
CA ARG A 558 -3.37 -39.69 6.91
C ARG A 558 -4.39 -38.58 7.11
N GLN A 559 -5.48 -38.57 6.33
CA GLN A 559 -6.60 -37.65 6.50
C GLN A 559 -7.15 -37.74 7.94
N GLN A 560 -7.42 -38.93 8.42
CA GLN A 560 -7.93 -39.13 9.79
C GLN A 560 -6.92 -38.65 10.84
N GLN A 561 -5.62 -38.92 10.67
CA GLN A 561 -4.58 -38.44 11.59
C GLN A 561 -4.48 -36.89 11.63
N ILE A 562 -4.62 -36.23 10.48
CA ILE A 562 -4.63 -34.77 10.41
C ILE A 562 -5.87 -34.21 11.12
N VAL A 563 -7.05 -34.78 10.83
CA VAL A 563 -8.31 -34.36 11.43
C VAL A 563 -8.30 -34.53 12.95
N ASP A 564 -7.79 -35.65 13.44
CA ASP A 564 -7.69 -35.93 14.89
C ASP A 564 -6.77 -34.92 15.59
N ARG A 565 -5.59 -34.59 15.01
CA ARG A 565 -4.69 -33.56 15.55
C ARG A 565 -5.31 -32.16 15.54
N LEU A 566 -5.95 -31.76 14.44
CA LEU A 566 -6.63 -30.48 14.34
C LEU A 566 -7.79 -30.37 15.34
N LYS A 567 -8.58 -31.43 15.47
CA LYS A 567 -9.69 -31.48 16.44
C LYS A 567 -9.17 -31.31 17.87
N GLN A 568 -8.16 -32.10 18.24
CA GLN A 568 -7.54 -31.99 19.56
C GLN A 568 -6.97 -30.59 19.83
N PHE A 569 -6.34 -29.98 18.82
CA PHE A 569 -5.84 -28.62 18.92
C PHE A 569 -6.95 -27.59 19.20
N PHE A 570 -8.05 -27.66 18.45
CA PHE A 570 -9.18 -26.76 18.63
C PHE A 570 -9.84 -26.98 19.99
N ASP A 571 -10.10 -28.23 20.38
CA ASP A 571 -10.71 -28.55 21.66
C ASP A 571 -9.86 -28.03 22.82
N ASN A 572 -8.55 -28.27 22.80
CA ASN A 572 -7.61 -27.78 23.82
C ASN A 572 -7.60 -26.25 23.92
N CYS A 573 -7.65 -25.53 22.79
CA CYS A 573 -7.65 -24.08 22.79
C CYS A 573 -8.95 -23.49 23.36
N PHE A 574 -10.10 -24.15 23.11
CA PHE A 574 -11.40 -23.65 23.56
C PHE A 574 -11.72 -24.08 24.99
N GLU A 575 -11.30 -25.28 25.40
CA GLU A 575 -11.43 -25.71 26.79
C GLU A 575 -10.54 -24.89 27.73
N ALA A 576 -9.29 -24.56 27.31
CA ALA A 576 -8.40 -23.70 28.07
C ALA A 576 -8.96 -22.29 28.28
N ALA A 577 -9.77 -21.80 27.32
CA ALA A 577 -10.45 -20.52 27.44
C ALA A 577 -11.63 -20.58 28.43
N SER A 578 -12.19 -21.75 28.72
CA SER A 578 -13.37 -21.92 29.59
C SER A 578 -13.06 -22.22 31.04
N ILE A 579 -11.83 -22.60 31.40
CA ILE A 579 -11.44 -22.90 32.79
C ILE A 579 -11.04 -21.62 33.52
N PRO A 580 -11.77 -21.19 34.59
CA PRO A 580 -11.31 -20.08 35.40
C PRO A 580 -10.01 -20.51 36.13
N LYS A 581 -8.90 -19.77 35.91
CA LYS A 581 -7.69 -19.98 36.70
C LYS A 581 -8.09 -19.82 38.18
N LYS A 582 -8.04 -20.92 38.94
CA LYS A 582 -8.18 -20.86 40.37
C LYS A 582 -7.08 -19.94 40.93
N ASN A 583 -7.51 -18.93 41.68
CA ASN A 583 -6.65 -17.96 42.40
C ASN A 583 -5.59 -18.65 43.25
#